data_fee2580c1dc4cecffd80b4d65219a4b5
#
_entry.id   fee2580c1dc4cecffd80b4d65219a4b5
#
_cell.length_a   1.000
_cell.length_b   1.000
_cell.length_c   1.000
_cell.angle_alpha   90.00
_cell.angle_beta   90.00
_cell.angle_gamma   90.00
#
_symmetry.space_group_name_H-M   'P 1'
#
loop_
_entity.id
_entity.type
_entity.pdbx_description
1 polymer ?
#
loop_
_entity_poly.entity_id
_entity_poly.type
_entity_poly.pdbx_seq_one_letter_code
_entity_poly.pdbx_strand_id
1 'polypeptide(L)'
;MAVKMRLQRHGSKKRPFYFIVVADGRAPRDGKFIQKIGTYNPLTVPATIQLDRQKALEWLNKGAQPTDTVRRILSFKGVLYLKHLLRGVKLGLFDDATAMTKFQVWHNEHEANVTRRNEEHRKNQRAKRAYTPVVKKVEAKAEETAAPAEGTTEA
;
A
#
# COMPACT_ATOMS: atom_id res chain seq x y z
N MET A 1 5.26 10.79 28.10
CA MET A 1 5.42 9.51 27.38
C MET A 1 5.24 9.75 25.89
N ALA A 2 6.11 9.19 25.03
CA ALA A 2 6.01 9.39 23.60
C ALA A 2 5.05 8.36 22.98
N VAL A 3 3.90 8.82 22.52
CA VAL A 3 2.94 8.02 21.77
C VAL A 3 3.38 7.95 20.31
N LYS A 4 3.45 6.74 19.74
CA LYS A 4 3.86 6.53 18.35
C LYS A 4 2.74 5.87 17.55
N MET A 5 2.63 6.28 16.28
CA MET A 5 1.84 5.56 15.27
C MET A 5 2.76 4.62 14.52
N ARG A 6 2.47 3.31 14.56
CA ARG A 6 3.33 2.29 13.95
C ARG A 6 2.53 1.16 13.31
N LEU A 7 3.21 0.36 12.51
CA LEU A 7 2.67 -0.88 11.98
C LEU A 7 2.89 -2.02 12.97
N GLN A 8 1.84 -2.74 13.27
CA GLN A 8 1.86 -4.00 14.00
C GLN A 8 1.66 -5.14 13.02
N ARG A 9 2.54 -6.14 13.03
CA ARG A 9 2.48 -7.25 12.08
C ARG A 9 1.50 -8.31 12.55
N HIS A 10 0.64 -8.73 11.63
CA HIS A 10 -0.29 -9.84 11.75
C HIS A 10 -0.20 -10.75 10.53
N GLY A 11 -0.98 -11.84 10.53
CA GLY A 11 -0.98 -12.81 9.46
C GLY A 11 0.11 -13.88 9.58
N SER A 12 0.15 -14.79 8.62
CA SER A 12 1.09 -15.90 8.59
C SER A 12 2.48 -15.51 8.09
N LYS A 13 3.47 -16.45 8.18
CA LYS A 13 4.87 -16.21 7.78
C LYS A 13 5.01 -15.71 6.34
N LYS A 14 4.27 -16.26 5.40
CA LYS A 14 4.31 -15.92 3.96
C LYS A 14 3.23 -14.93 3.52
N ARG A 15 2.25 -14.59 4.39
CA ARG A 15 1.15 -13.67 4.10
C ARG A 15 1.07 -12.58 5.17
N PRO A 16 1.97 -11.58 5.16
CA PRO A 16 1.97 -10.49 6.12
C PRO A 16 0.76 -9.59 5.92
N PHE A 17 0.16 -9.18 7.03
CA PHE A 17 -0.90 -8.20 7.12
C PHE A 17 -0.56 -7.25 8.26
N TYR A 18 -0.85 -5.97 8.13
CA TYR A 18 -0.45 -4.98 9.13
C TYR A 18 -1.64 -4.18 9.64
N PHE A 19 -1.68 -3.97 10.95
CA PHE A 19 -2.53 -2.97 11.57
C PHE A 19 -1.76 -1.68 11.74
N ILE A 20 -2.41 -0.56 11.45
CA ILE A 20 -1.91 0.78 11.76
C ILE A 20 -2.45 1.11 13.14
N VAL A 21 -1.56 1.19 14.12
CA VAL A 21 -1.94 1.35 15.53
C VAL A 21 -1.23 2.53 16.18
N VAL A 22 -1.89 3.06 17.19
CA VAL A 22 -1.31 4.01 18.15
C VAL A 22 -0.90 3.24 19.38
N ALA A 23 0.35 3.35 19.77
CA ALA A 23 0.89 2.65 20.91
C ALA A 23 1.92 3.51 21.66
N ASP A 24 2.20 3.15 22.91
CA ASP A 24 3.34 3.71 23.63
C ASP A 24 4.65 3.35 22.93
N GLY A 25 5.58 4.31 22.88
CA GLY A 25 6.89 4.12 22.25
C GLY A 25 7.75 3.02 22.89
N ARG A 26 7.49 2.69 24.15
CA ARG A 26 8.19 1.63 24.91
C ARG A 26 7.59 0.24 24.72
N ALA A 27 6.32 0.14 24.28
CA ALA A 27 5.67 -1.15 24.07
C ALA A 27 6.31 -1.94 22.93
N PRO A 28 6.40 -3.27 23.01
CA PRO A 28 6.92 -4.11 21.93
C PRO A 28 6.07 -3.95 20.66
N ARG A 29 6.65 -4.25 19.47
CA ARG A 29 6.01 -4.01 18.16
C ARG A 29 4.62 -4.63 18.06
N ASP A 30 4.46 -5.86 18.44
CA ASP A 30 3.23 -6.65 18.31
C ASP A 30 2.48 -6.77 19.66
N GLY A 31 2.83 -5.92 20.64
CA GLY A 31 2.22 -5.90 21.98
C GLY A 31 0.96 -5.03 22.07
N LYS A 32 0.63 -4.65 23.31
CA LYS A 32 -0.54 -3.81 23.63
C LYS A 32 -0.49 -2.47 22.87
N PHE A 33 -1.59 -2.08 22.29
CA PHE A 33 -1.78 -0.79 21.63
C PHE A 33 -2.95 -0.03 22.25
N ILE A 34 -2.97 1.28 22.08
CA ILE A 34 -4.02 2.17 22.62
C ILE A 34 -5.23 2.12 21.69
N GLN A 35 -5.02 2.31 20.38
CA GLN A 35 -6.09 2.35 19.39
C GLN A 35 -5.61 1.87 18.02
N LYS A 36 -6.46 1.12 17.33
CA LYS A 36 -6.29 0.77 15.92
C LYS A 36 -6.91 1.88 15.06
N ILE A 37 -6.15 2.39 14.10
CA ILE A 37 -6.57 3.45 13.18
C ILE A 37 -6.93 2.86 11.81
N GLY A 38 -6.28 1.76 11.42
CA GLY A 38 -6.50 1.21 10.10
C GLY A 38 -5.77 -0.10 9.85
N THR A 39 -5.78 -0.50 8.57
CA THR A 39 -5.12 -1.72 8.09
C THR A 39 -4.30 -1.44 6.83
N TYR A 40 -3.24 -2.18 6.67
CA TYR A 40 -2.35 -2.15 5.51
C TYR A 40 -2.07 -3.55 5.01
N ASN A 41 -2.44 -3.84 3.77
CA ASN A 41 -2.16 -5.10 3.10
C ASN A 41 -1.17 -4.88 1.94
N PRO A 42 0.08 -5.33 2.05
CA PRO A 42 1.08 -5.18 1.00
C PRO A 42 0.97 -6.23 -0.12
N LEU A 43 0.19 -7.30 0.08
CA LEU A 43 0.11 -8.42 -0.88
C LEU A 43 -0.74 -8.08 -2.11
N THR A 44 -1.62 -7.12 -2.00
CA THR A 44 -2.42 -6.63 -3.13
C THR A 44 -1.61 -5.66 -3.97
N VAL A 45 -1.83 -5.67 -5.26
CA VAL A 45 -1.23 -4.68 -6.18
C VAL A 45 -2.35 -3.91 -6.86
N PRO A 46 -2.53 -2.65 -6.51
CA PRO A 46 -1.85 -1.85 -5.49
C PRO A 46 -2.12 -2.31 -4.07
N ALA A 47 -1.21 -1.95 -3.13
CA ALA A 47 -1.39 -2.24 -1.72
C ALA A 47 -2.69 -1.62 -1.17
N THR A 48 -3.48 -2.43 -0.49
CA THR A 48 -4.76 -1.96 0.08
C THR A 48 -4.52 -1.28 1.41
N ILE A 49 -4.95 -0.02 1.50
CA ILE A 49 -4.84 0.81 2.71
C ILE A 49 -6.23 1.26 3.12
N GLN A 50 -6.71 0.75 4.24
CA GLN A 50 -7.92 1.22 4.91
C GLN A 50 -7.52 2.05 6.11
N LEU A 51 -7.88 3.32 6.14
CA LEU A 51 -7.47 4.26 7.18
C LEU A 51 -8.63 5.16 7.58
N ASP A 52 -8.88 5.26 8.87
CA ASP A 52 -9.76 6.27 9.46
C ASP A 52 -9.00 7.60 9.55
N ARG A 53 -9.34 8.53 8.64
CA ARG A 53 -8.67 9.83 8.52
C ARG A 53 -8.88 10.71 9.75
N GLN A 54 -10.07 10.67 10.34
CA GLN A 54 -10.42 11.51 11.50
C GLN A 54 -9.60 11.11 12.72
N LYS A 55 -9.62 9.82 13.05
CA LYS A 55 -8.81 9.29 14.17
C LYS A 55 -7.31 9.54 13.97
N ALA A 56 -6.81 9.35 12.75
CA ALA A 56 -5.41 9.64 12.44
C ALA A 56 -5.05 11.11 12.68
N LEU A 57 -5.93 12.03 12.25
CA LEU A 57 -5.75 13.47 12.43
C LEU A 57 -5.79 13.87 13.91
N GLU A 58 -6.74 13.34 14.68
CA GLU A 58 -6.86 13.58 16.12
C GLU A 58 -5.57 13.18 16.86
N TRP A 59 -5.04 11.99 16.59
CA TRP A 59 -3.80 11.55 17.21
C TRP A 59 -2.57 12.36 16.79
N LEU A 60 -2.52 12.80 15.51
CA LEU A 60 -1.47 13.73 15.07
C LEU A 60 -1.56 15.08 15.75
N ASN A 61 -2.77 15.57 16.06
CA ASN A 61 -2.98 16.82 16.79
C ASN A 61 -2.65 16.67 18.28
N LYS A 62 -2.89 15.48 18.86
CA LYS A 62 -2.46 15.10 20.22
C LYS A 62 -0.94 14.89 20.35
N GLY A 63 -0.20 14.98 19.23
CA GLY A 63 1.26 14.87 19.24
C GLY A 63 1.80 13.45 19.04
N ALA A 64 1.00 12.48 18.61
CA ALA A 64 1.49 11.15 18.28
C ALA A 64 2.47 11.21 17.08
N GLN A 65 3.64 10.59 17.23
CA GLN A 65 4.69 10.58 16.23
C GLN A 65 4.54 9.37 15.30
N PRO A 66 4.32 9.56 13.99
CA PRO A 66 4.29 8.47 13.04
C PRO A 66 5.69 7.96 12.74
N THR A 67 5.87 6.64 12.62
CA THR A 67 7.07 6.04 12.02
C THR A 67 7.14 6.38 10.52
N ASP A 68 8.31 6.28 9.90
CA ASP A 68 8.52 6.69 8.50
C ASP A 68 7.56 6.00 7.52
N THR A 69 7.35 4.70 7.69
CA THR A 69 6.40 3.95 6.86
C THR A 69 4.96 4.45 7.03
N VAL A 70 4.53 4.65 8.28
CA VAL A 70 3.18 5.19 8.56
C VAL A 70 3.06 6.62 8.05
N ARG A 71 4.10 7.44 8.17
CA ARG A 71 4.13 8.80 7.63
C ARG A 71 3.89 8.83 6.11
N ARG A 72 4.53 7.91 5.37
CA ARG A 72 4.30 7.74 3.93
C ARG A 72 2.86 7.33 3.62
N ILE A 73 2.29 6.40 4.40
CA ILE A 73 0.89 5.98 4.27
C ILE A 73 -0.07 7.14 4.55
N LEU A 74 0.16 7.92 5.60
CA LEU A 74 -0.64 9.09 5.96
C LEU A 74 -0.56 10.18 4.87
N SER A 75 0.63 10.40 4.30
CA SER A 75 0.83 11.31 3.17
C SER A 75 0.06 10.84 1.95
N PHE A 76 0.17 9.57 1.59
CA PHE A 76 -0.55 8.96 0.46
C PHE A 76 -2.08 9.08 0.61
N LYS A 77 -2.62 8.95 1.82
CA LYS A 77 -4.06 9.12 2.11
C LYS A 77 -4.47 10.59 2.34
N GLY A 78 -3.54 11.53 2.25
CA GLY A 78 -3.80 12.97 2.35
C GLY A 78 -3.99 13.51 3.77
N VAL A 79 -3.80 12.68 4.82
CA VAL A 79 -4.00 13.10 6.21
C VAL A 79 -3.03 14.23 6.60
N LEU A 80 -1.78 14.15 6.16
CA LEU A 80 -0.80 15.19 6.44
C LEU A 80 -1.12 16.50 5.71
N TYR A 81 -1.65 16.42 4.50
CA TYR A 81 -2.10 17.58 3.74
C TYR A 81 -3.31 18.24 4.42
N LEU A 82 -4.30 17.46 4.85
CA LEU A 82 -5.44 17.94 5.60
C LEU A 82 -5.00 18.63 6.91
N LYS A 83 -4.05 18.03 7.65
CA LYS A 83 -3.47 18.66 8.85
C LYS A 83 -2.84 20.02 8.53
N HIS A 84 -2.12 20.13 7.39
CA HIS A 84 -1.51 21.36 6.95
C HIS A 84 -2.56 22.45 6.63
N LEU A 85 -3.62 22.09 5.91
CA LEU A 85 -4.72 23.00 5.61
C LEU A 85 -5.42 23.50 6.88
N LEU A 86 -5.77 22.60 7.79
CA LEU A 86 -6.39 22.96 9.07
C LEU A 86 -5.49 23.85 9.95
N ARG A 87 -4.17 23.70 9.84
CA ARG A 87 -3.24 24.62 10.49
C ARG A 87 -3.32 26.01 9.85
N GLY A 88 -3.46 26.13 8.52
CA GLY A 88 -3.65 27.38 7.82
C GLY A 88 -4.92 28.11 8.24
N VAL A 89 -6.02 27.36 8.44
CA VAL A 89 -7.28 27.93 8.98
C VAL A 89 -7.08 28.48 10.38
N LYS A 90 -6.40 27.73 11.26
CA LYS A 90 -6.09 28.21 12.63
C LYS A 90 -5.23 29.47 12.66
N LEU A 91 -4.39 29.68 11.67
CA LEU A 91 -3.57 30.88 11.49
C LEU A 91 -4.29 32.02 10.78
N GLY A 92 -5.56 31.84 10.40
CA GLY A 92 -6.37 32.87 9.73
C GLY A 92 -5.97 33.15 8.28
N LEU A 93 -5.23 32.25 7.62
CA LEU A 93 -4.78 32.44 6.24
C LEU A 93 -5.92 32.25 5.20
N PHE A 94 -6.91 31.43 5.51
CA PHE A 94 -8.08 31.13 4.69
C PHE A 94 -9.16 30.42 5.52
N ASP A 95 -10.40 30.41 5.01
CA ASP A 95 -11.56 29.79 5.66
C ASP A 95 -11.55 28.27 5.58
N ASP A 96 -12.29 27.61 6.47
CA ASP A 96 -12.44 26.17 6.53
C ASP A 96 -13.08 25.63 5.24
N ALA A 97 -14.06 26.34 4.65
CA ALA A 97 -14.66 25.98 3.37
C ALA A 97 -13.63 25.92 2.23
N THR A 98 -12.70 26.90 2.17
CA THR A 98 -11.63 26.92 1.18
C THR A 98 -10.60 25.82 1.40
N ALA A 99 -10.34 25.45 2.67
CA ALA A 99 -9.47 24.32 3.01
C ALA A 99 -10.05 23.00 2.51
N MET A 100 -11.34 22.77 2.74
CA MET A 100 -12.03 21.57 2.28
C MET A 100 -12.10 21.48 0.77
N THR A 101 -12.35 22.57 0.07
CA THR A 101 -12.35 22.61 -1.41
C THR A 101 -10.98 22.24 -1.98
N LYS A 102 -9.90 22.82 -1.43
CA LYS A 102 -8.52 22.47 -1.82
C LYS A 102 -8.19 21.01 -1.55
N PHE A 103 -8.67 20.47 -0.43
CA PHE A 103 -8.48 19.06 -0.12
C PHE A 103 -9.23 18.14 -1.10
N GLN A 104 -10.47 18.46 -1.46
CA GLN A 104 -11.27 17.70 -2.41
C GLN A 104 -10.64 17.68 -3.82
N VAL A 105 -10.18 18.83 -4.32
CA VAL A 105 -9.48 18.91 -5.62
C VAL A 105 -8.27 17.99 -5.62
N TRP A 106 -7.40 18.12 -4.61
CA TRP A 106 -6.21 17.28 -4.48
C TRP A 106 -6.58 15.77 -4.39
N HIS A 107 -7.63 15.44 -3.63
CA HIS A 107 -8.08 14.06 -3.44
C HIS A 107 -8.52 13.44 -4.77
N ASN A 108 -9.32 14.17 -5.56
CA ASN A 108 -9.82 13.70 -6.85
C ASN A 108 -8.67 13.49 -7.85
N GLU A 109 -7.72 14.43 -7.93
CA GLU A 109 -6.53 14.32 -8.77
C GLU A 109 -5.65 13.14 -8.35
N HIS A 110 -5.48 12.94 -7.04
CA HIS A 110 -4.71 11.83 -6.49
C HIS A 110 -5.34 10.48 -6.81
N GLU A 111 -6.65 10.33 -6.63
CA GLU A 111 -7.37 9.10 -6.95
C GLU A 111 -7.33 8.79 -8.45
N ALA A 112 -7.50 9.79 -9.31
CA ALA A 112 -7.36 9.62 -10.75
C ALA A 112 -5.96 9.12 -11.14
N ASN A 113 -4.91 9.68 -10.55
CA ASN A 113 -3.52 9.24 -10.76
C ASN A 113 -3.27 7.81 -10.26
N VAL A 114 -3.84 7.44 -9.11
CA VAL A 114 -3.75 6.08 -8.55
C VAL A 114 -4.45 5.09 -9.46
N THR A 115 -5.65 5.40 -9.93
CA THR A 115 -6.43 4.56 -10.85
C THR A 115 -5.69 4.33 -12.15
N ARG A 116 -5.15 5.38 -12.77
CA ARG A 116 -4.35 5.29 -14.00
C ARG A 116 -3.15 4.36 -13.83
N ARG A 117 -2.36 4.54 -12.76
CA ARG A 117 -1.20 3.67 -12.48
C ARG A 117 -1.59 2.20 -12.28
N ASN A 118 -2.74 1.96 -11.66
CA ASN A 118 -3.28 0.62 -11.45
C ASN A 118 -3.67 -0.05 -12.77
N GLU A 119 -4.31 0.68 -13.66
CA GLU A 119 -4.67 0.18 -14.98
C GLU A 119 -3.44 -0.12 -15.84
N GLU A 120 -2.45 0.77 -15.85
CA GLU A 120 -1.17 0.56 -16.53
C GLU A 120 -0.46 -0.71 -16.00
N HIS A 121 -0.41 -0.87 -14.68
CA HIS A 121 0.18 -2.06 -14.06
C HIS A 121 -0.58 -3.35 -14.43
N ARG A 122 -1.92 -3.30 -14.46
CA ARG A 122 -2.76 -4.44 -14.89
C ARG A 122 -2.54 -4.78 -16.38
N LYS A 123 -2.44 -3.78 -17.24
CA LYS A 123 -2.12 -3.97 -18.68
C LYS A 123 -0.76 -4.64 -18.83
N ASN A 124 0.27 -4.13 -18.15
CA ASN A 124 1.62 -4.67 -18.18
C ASN A 124 1.69 -6.12 -17.64
N GLN A 125 0.96 -6.43 -16.58
CA GLN A 125 0.88 -7.81 -16.07
C GLN A 125 0.19 -8.76 -17.04
N ARG A 126 -0.89 -8.32 -17.72
CA ARG A 126 -1.57 -9.13 -18.75
C ARG A 126 -0.65 -9.38 -19.94
N ALA A 127 0.06 -8.36 -20.41
CA ALA A 127 1.04 -8.49 -21.48
C ALA A 127 2.16 -9.49 -21.15
N LYS A 128 2.73 -9.41 -19.95
CA LYS A 128 3.75 -10.36 -19.47
C LYS A 128 3.23 -11.79 -19.37
N ARG A 129 1.99 -12.00 -18.91
CA ARG A 129 1.37 -13.34 -18.86
C ARG A 129 1.06 -13.92 -20.23
N ALA A 130 0.69 -13.08 -21.21
CA ALA A 130 0.44 -13.52 -22.57
C ALA A 130 1.73 -13.95 -23.29
N TYR A 131 2.87 -13.32 -22.95
CA TYR A 131 4.17 -13.66 -23.57
C TYR A 131 4.81 -14.95 -23.03
N THR A 132 4.64 -15.27 -21.74
CA THR A 132 5.31 -16.41 -21.08
C THR A 132 4.89 -17.81 -21.62
N PRO A 133 3.63 -18.08 -21.99
CA PRO A 133 3.24 -19.41 -22.48
C PRO A 133 3.79 -19.80 -23.85
N VAL A 134 4.10 -18.82 -24.71
CA VAL A 134 4.58 -19.09 -26.09
C VAL A 134 6.01 -19.62 -26.06
N VAL A 135 6.88 -19.06 -25.25
CA VAL A 135 8.29 -19.49 -25.13
C VAL A 135 8.40 -20.91 -24.56
N LYS A 136 7.66 -21.21 -23.48
CA LYS A 136 7.66 -22.57 -22.91
C LYS A 136 7.08 -23.64 -23.83
N LYS A 137 6.12 -23.28 -24.65
CA LYS A 137 5.50 -24.22 -25.61
C LYS A 137 6.41 -24.53 -26.82
N VAL A 138 7.25 -23.57 -27.21
CA VAL A 138 8.25 -23.75 -28.28
C VAL A 138 9.41 -24.59 -27.78
N GLU A 139 9.92 -24.38 -26.57
CA GLU A 139 10.99 -25.16 -25.97
C GLU A 139 10.56 -26.62 -25.71
N ALA A 140 9.36 -26.86 -25.15
CA ALA A 140 8.83 -28.20 -24.92
C ALA A 140 8.60 -28.97 -26.25
N LYS A 141 8.21 -28.29 -27.33
CA LYS A 141 8.04 -28.90 -28.64
C LYS A 141 9.37 -29.16 -29.36
N ALA A 142 10.41 -28.39 -29.07
CA ALA A 142 11.76 -28.59 -29.60
C ALA A 142 12.48 -29.76 -28.88
N GLU A 143 12.25 -29.97 -27.58
CA GLU A 143 12.75 -31.14 -26.85
C GLU A 143 12.08 -32.44 -27.27
N GLU A 144 10.77 -32.42 -27.57
CA GLU A 144 10.03 -33.61 -28.00
C GLU A 144 10.43 -34.06 -29.40
N THR A 145 10.90 -33.13 -30.28
CA THR A 145 11.40 -33.44 -31.64
C THR A 145 12.89 -33.82 -31.67
N ALA A 146 13.64 -33.65 -30.58
CA ALA A 146 15.06 -33.93 -30.46
C ALA A 146 15.41 -35.28 -29.79
N ALA A 147 14.42 -36.09 -29.40
CA ALA A 147 14.66 -37.42 -28.89
C ALA A 147 15.05 -38.40 -30.03
N PRO A 148 16.26 -38.99 -30.06
CA PRO A 148 16.66 -39.90 -31.08
C PRO A 148 15.95 -41.24 -30.95
N ALA A 149 15.40 -41.70 -32.06
CA ALA A 149 14.95 -43.11 -32.18
C ALA A 149 16.17 -44.01 -32.15
N GLU A 150 16.48 -44.63 -31.03
CA GLU A 150 17.42 -45.74 -30.97
C GLU A 150 16.73 -46.96 -31.53
N GLY A 151 17.18 -47.34 -32.70
CA GLY A 151 16.74 -48.47 -33.45
C GLY A 151 17.24 -49.78 -32.82
N THR A 152 16.34 -50.71 -32.80
CA THR A 152 16.52 -52.13 -32.72
C THR A 152 17.59 -52.61 -33.70
N THR A 153 18.58 -53.32 -33.20
CA THR A 153 19.37 -54.28 -34.05
C THR A 153 19.41 -55.59 -33.31
N GLU A 154 18.67 -56.53 -33.91
CA GLU A 154 18.86 -57.98 -33.71
C GLU A 154 20.16 -58.43 -34.41
N ALA A 155 20.91 -59.25 -33.74
CA ALA A 155 21.57 -60.45 -34.28
C ALA A 155 22.13 -61.27 -33.15
#